data_5c489aa644b0707c9b253fe62b519f75
#
_entry.id   5c489aa644b0707c9b253fe62b519f75
#
_cell.length_a   1.000
_cell.length_b   1.000
_cell.length_c   1.000
_cell.angle_alpha   90.00
_cell.angle_beta   90.00
_cell.angle_gamma   90.00
#
_symmetry.space_group_name_H-M   'P 1'
#
loop_
_entity.id
_entity.type
_entity.pdbx_description
1 polymer ?
#
loop_
_entity_poly.entity_id
_entity_poly.type
_entity_poly.pdbx_seq_one_letter_code
_entity_poly.pdbx_strand_id
1 'polypeptide(L)'
;RLYRMKDAMQSFLKALLFLQGSGNDEQLYRVNTWLGVVCLNQEEYEGKMRYSKEALKAALRMDNLFYKNLALCDIATGYYFLNRLDSALYYAQAAYEAALADSVPRQLPFIYTNLGSIYSQQGEPAKALDYINKSIALRPAKDTVRILSLYGAKLELFGKLGQYDSAYHYFQKVISSPNPSSVADAYNNMAKIYHKMGRASDAYPMLQRFIELSDTIRKYRHTEEAIALQELYKHEQLSVENLYWRTRAAERQRNVYWMTTILSLIHISE
;
A
#
# COMPACT_ATOMS: atom_id res chain seq x y z
N ARG A 1 3.04 -1.99 12.85
CA ARG A 1 2.49 -1.65 11.51
C ARG A 1 1.35 -2.59 11.10
N LEU A 2 1.51 -3.91 11.24
CA LEU A 2 0.46 -4.91 10.93
C LEU A 2 -0.79 -4.77 11.80
N TYR A 3 -0.65 -4.50 13.10
CA TYR A 3 -1.78 -4.23 13.99
C TYR A 3 -2.55 -2.97 13.55
N ARG A 4 -1.84 -1.87 13.29
CA ARG A 4 -2.46 -0.65 12.74
C ARG A 4 -3.12 -0.90 11.39
N MET A 5 -2.63 -1.86 10.60
CA MET A 5 -3.24 -2.25 9.33
C MET A 5 -4.53 -3.05 9.53
N LYS A 6 -4.57 -3.96 10.52
CA LYS A 6 -5.78 -4.72 10.87
C LYS A 6 -6.88 -3.79 11.40
N ASP A 7 -6.52 -2.88 12.31
CA ASP A 7 -7.46 -1.86 12.82
C ASP A 7 -7.91 -0.89 11.71
N ALA A 8 -6.99 -0.48 10.85
CA ALA A 8 -7.31 0.32 9.68
C ALA A 8 -8.30 -0.43 8.77
N MET A 9 -8.05 -1.70 8.50
CA MET A 9 -8.96 -2.56 7.73
C MET A 9 -10.36 -2.60 8.33
N GLN A 10 -10.45 -2.88 9.65
CA GLN A 10 -11.74 -2.91 10.36
C GLN A 10 -12.44 -1.55 10.35
N SER A 11 -11.69 -0.47 10.56
CA SER A 11 -12.23 0.89 10.56
C SER A 11 -12.75 1.29 9.18
N PHE A 12 -12.00 0.95 8.11
CA PHE A 12 -12.44 1.20 6.74
C PHE A 12 -13.63 0.32 6.34
N LEU A 13 -13.70 -0.93 6.78
CA LEU A 13 -14.86 -1.80 6.54
C LEU A 13 -16.12 -1.27 7.25
N LYS A 14 -16.00 -0.79 8.49
CA LYS A 14 -17.11 -0.12 9.18
C LYS A 14 -17.54 1.15 8.44
N ALA A 15 -16.59 1.98 8.01
CA ALA A 15 -16.89 3.18 7.21
C ALA A 15 -17.59 2.81 5.90
N LEU A 16 -17.16 1.73 5.22
CA LEU A 16 -17.78 1.25 4.01
C LEU A 16 -19.25 0.86 4.22
N LEU A 17 -19.56 0.16 5.32
CA LEU A 17 -20.95 -0.19 5.67
C LEU A 17 -21.83 1.06 5.89
N PHE A 18 -21.31 2.08 6.56
CA PHE A 18 -22.02 3.35 6.76
C PHE A 18 -22.26 4.12 5.45
N LEU A 19 -21.34 4.01 4.51
CA LEU A 19 -21.39 4.73 3.24
C LEU A 19 -22.27 4.04 2.18
N GLN A 20 -22.58 2.74 2.36
CA GLN A 20 -23.48 2.03 1.46
C GLN A 20 -24.87 2.69 1.44
N GLY A 21 -25.28 3.17 0.26
CA GLY A 21 -26.56 3.86 0.08
C GLY A 21 -26.57 5.34 0.47
N SER A 22 -25.46 5.91 0.96
CA SER A 22 -25.38 7.32 1.35
C SER A 22 -25.33 8.32 0.18
N GLY A 23 -25.04 7.83 -1.04
CA GLY A 23 -24.78 8.67 -2.22
C GLY A 23 -23.45 9.44 -2.17
N ASN A 24 -22.60 9.25 -1.15
CA ASN A 24 -21.32 9.94 -1.00
C ASN A 24 -20.21 9.20 -1.75
N ASP A 25 -20.16 9.37 -3.07
CA ASP A 25 -19.22 8.69 -3.94
C ASP A 25 -17.75 9.05 -3.67
N GLU A 26 -17.46 10.28 -3.22
CA GLU A 26 -16.09 10.66 -2.87
C GLU A 26 -15.57 9.87 -1.67
N GLN A 27 -16.36 9.73 -0.62
CA GLN A 27 -15.98 8.94 0.55
C GLN A 27 -15.91 7.44 0.21
N LEU A 28 -16.83 6.94 -0.61
CA LEU A 28 -16.78 5.56 -1.12
C LEU A 28 -15.49 5.30 -1.91
N TYR A 29 -15.10 6.22 -2.80
CA TYR A 29 -13.83 6.15 -3.52
C TYR A 29 -12.65 6.07 -2.54
N ARG A 30 -12.57 6.99 -1.59
CA ARG A 30 -11.46 7.09 -0.62
C ARG A 30 -11.35 5.82 0.22
N VAL A 31 -12.46 5.34 0.78
CA VAL A 31 -12.45 4.13 1.63
C VAL A 31 -12.03 2.90 0.83
N ASN A 32 -12.55 2.71 -0.38
CA ASN A 32 -12.15 1.60 -1.23
C ASN A 32 -10.67 1.68 -1.64
N THR A 33 -10.16 2.88 -1.95
CA THR A 33 -8.72 3.07 -2.24
C THR A 33 -7.85 2.65 -1.06
N TRP A 34 -8.20 3.07 0.17
CA TRP A 34 -7.44 2.69 1.37
C TRP A 34 -7.54 1.21 1.68
N LEU A 35 -8.71 0.57 1.53
CA LEU A 35 -8.86 -0.88 1.64
C LEU A 35 -7.96 -1.60 0.64
N GLY A 36 -7.90 -1.12 -0.60
CA GLY A 36 -7.00 -1.65 -1.61
C GLY A 36 -5.51 -1.51 -1.26
N VAL A 37 -5.11 -0.40 -0.60
CA VAL A 37 -3.74 -0.22 -0.09
C VAL A 37 -3.43 -1.18 1.05
N VAL A 38 -4.38 -1.41 1.96
CA VAL A 38 -4.20 -2.40 3.04
C VAL A 38 -4.03 -3.80 2.47
N CYS A 39 -4.88 -4.21 1.52
CA CYS A 39 -4.76 -5.50 0.83
C CYS A 39 -3.40 -5.66 0.12
N LEU A 40 -2.94 -4.62 -0.59
CA LEU A 40 -1.63 -4.63 -1.25
C LEU A 40 -0.48 -4.87 -0.25
N ASN A 41 -0.52 -4.21 0.90
CA ASN A 41 0.51 -4.39 1.93
C ASN A 41 0.46 -5.77 2.61
N GLN A 42 -0.68 -6.45 2.53
CA GLN A 42 -0.87 -7.83 3.02
C GLN A 42 -0.63 -8.88 1.92
N GLU A 43 -0.19 -8.45 0.72
CA GLU A 43 0.00 -9.29 -0.46
C GLU A 43 -1.32 -9.96 -0.93
N GLU A 44 -2.47 -9.43 -0.51
CA GLU A 44 -3.80 -9.88 -0.93
C GLU A 44 -4.20 -9.15 -2.23
N TYR A 45 -3.63 -9.57 -3.33
CA TYR A 45 -3.75 -8.86 -4.61
C TYR A 45 -5.16 -8.93 -5.21
N GLU A 46 -5.91 -10.00 -4.96
CA GLU A 46 -7.32 -10.11 -5.37
C GLU A 46 -8.21 -9.11 -4.60
N GLY A 47 -7.96 -8.92 -3.30
CA GLY A 47 -8.61 -7.88 -2.50
C GLY A 47 -8.29 -6.48 -3.00
N LYS A 48 -7.00 -6.20 -3.30
CA LYS A 48 -6.58 -4.94 -3.95
C LYS A 48 -7.40 -4.69 -5.22
N MET A 49 -7.51 -5.70 -6.07
CA MET A 49 -8.24 -5.61 -7.34
C MET A 49 -9.73 -5.31 -7.12
N ARG A 50 -10.37 -6.03 -6.20
CA ARG A 50 -11.80 -5.85 -5.89
C ARG A 50 -12.09 -4.43 -5.43
N TYR A 51 -11.35 -3.93 -4.45
CA TYR A 51 -11.54 -2.59 -3.92
C TYR A 51 -11.19 -1.50 -4.94
N SER A 52 -10.16 -1.69 -5.76
CA SER A 52 -9.84 -0.73 -6.84
C SER A 52 -10.95 -0.64 -7.89
N LYS A 53 -11.62 -1.74 -8.22
CA LYS A 53 -12.80 -1.73 -9.11
C LYS A 53 -14.00 -0.99 -8.48
N GLU A 54 -14.24 -1.16 -7.18
CA GLU A 54 -15.29 -0.41 -6.48
C GLU A 54 -14.97 1.10 -6.41
N ALA A 55 -13.69 1.46 -6.20
CA ALA A 55 -13.24 2.84 -6.28
C ALA A 55 -13.48 3.43 -7.69
N LEU A 56 -13.20 2.66 -8.75
CA LEU A 56 -13.47 3.09 -10.13
C LEU A 56 -14.96 3.35 -10.35
N LYS A 57 -15.85 2.49 -9.86
CA LYS A 57 -17.31 2.70 -9.97
C LYS A 57 -17.74 4.02 -9.30
N ALA A 58 -17.21 4.32 -8.12
CA ALA A 58 -17.49 5.58 -7.42
C ALA A 58 -16.94 6.78 -8.21
N ALA A 59 -15.71 6.68 -8.75
CA ALA A 59 -15.12 7.74 -9.57
C ALA A 59 -15.92 8.04 -10.85
N LEU A 60 -16.47 6.99 -11.48
CA LEU A 60 -17.32 7.13 -12.66
C LEU A 60 -18.65 7.83 -12.35
N ARG A 61 -19.27 7.56 -11.18
CA ARG A 61 -20.48 8.25 -10.76
C ARG A 61 -20.25 9.74 -10.43
N MET A 62 -19.05 10.09 -9.97
CA MET A 62 -18.66 11.50 -9.74
C MET A 62 -18.34 12.26 -11.03
N ASP A 63 -18.21 11.57 -12.16
CA ASP A 63 -17.72 12.14 -13.43
C ASP A 63 -16.39 12.91 -13.27
N ASN A 64 -15.50 12.38 -12.45
CA ASN A 64 -14.26 13.03 -12.07
C ASN A 64 -13.04 12.30 -12.67
N LEU A 65 -12.43 12.92 -13.67
CA LEU A 65 -11.27 12.36 -14.40
C LEU A 65 -10.07 12.08 -13.49
N PHE A 66 -9.84 12.92 -12.49
CA PHE A 66 -8.72 12.71 -11.55
C PHE A 66 -8.86 11.40 -10.79
N TYR A 67 -10.02 11.15 -10.17
CA TYR A 67 -10.27 9.92 -9.42
C TYR A 67 -10.37 8.70 -10.33
N LYS A 68 -10.95 8.85 -11.53
CA LYS A 68 -10.98 7.80 -12.55
C LYS A 68 -9.56 7.33 -12.91
N ASN A 69 -8.65 8.28 -13.19
CA ASN A 69 -7.27 7.96 -13.56
C ASN A 69 -6.52 7.23 -12.44
N LEU A 70 -6.67 7.69 -11.19
CA LEU A 70 -6.05 7.01 -10.05
C LEU A 70 -6.61 5.59 -9.87
N ALA A 71 -7.91 5.39 -9.99
CA ALA A 71 -8.52 4.06 -9.88
C ALA A 71 -8.05 3.12 -10.98
N LEU A 72 -7.91 3.59 -12.23
CA LEU A 72 -7.34 2.80 -13.33
C LEU A 72 -5.88 2.40 -13.06
N CYS A 73 -5.06 3.32 -12.52
CA CYS A 73 -3.70 3.02 -12.06
C CYS A 73 -3.66 1.96 -10.96
N ASP A 74 -4.58 2.04 -10.01
CA ASP A 74 -4.70 1.09 -8.91
C ASP A 74 -5.09 -0.31 -9.41
N ILE A 75 -5.98 -0.39 -10.41
CA ILE A 75 -6.34 -1.65 -11.07
C ILE A 75 -5.15 -2.22 -11.85
N ALA A 76 -4.42 -1.38 -12.59
CA ALA A 76 -3.21 -1.78 -13.30
C ALA A 76 -2.17 -2.36 -12.33
N THR A 77 -1.96 -1.70 -11.19
CA THR A 77 -1.08 -2.19 -10.12
C THR A 77 -1.53 -3.55 -9.59
N GLY A 78 -2.82 -3.76 -9.36
CA GLY A 78 -3.36 -5.04 -8.91
C GLY A 78 -3.10 -6.16 -9.91
N TYR A 79 -3.35 -5.93 -11.20
CA TYR A 79 -3.04 -6.90 -12.26
C TYR A 79 -1.55 -7.18 -12.42
N TYR A 80 -0.70 -6.16 -12.24
CA TYR A 80 0.75 -6.31 -12.26
C TYR A 80 1.23 -7.31 -11.18
N PHE A 81 0.77 -7.17 -9.94
CA PHE A 81 1.14 -8.09 -8.86
C PHE A 81 0.54 -9.50 -9.03
N LEU A 82 -0.60 -9.63 -9.72
CA LEU A 82 -1.16 -10.91 -10.12
C LEU A 82 -0.46 -11.53 -11.34
N ASN A 83 0.61 -10.90 -11.84
CA ASN A 83 1.34 -11.31 -13.05
C ASN A 83 0.46 -11.40 -14.31
N ARG A 84 -0.66 -10.66 -14.36
CA ARG A 84 -1.55 -10.55 -15.52
C ARG A 84 -1.18 -9.31 -16.33
N LEU A 85 -0.01 -9.38 -17.01
CA LEU A 85 0.65 -8.22 -17.59
C LEU A 85 -0.15 -7.54 -18.70
N ASP A 86 -0.88 -8.31 -19.53
CA ASP A 86 -1.72 -7.73 -20.60
C ASP A 86 -2.86 -6.89 -20.03
N SER A 87 -3.53 -7.39 -18.98
CA SER A 87 -4.56 -6.63 -18.27
C SER A 87 -3.97 -5.40 -17.57
N ALA A 88 -2.80 -5.54 -16.94
CA ALA A 88 -2.11 -4.42 -16.31
C ALA A 88 -1.79 -3.32 -17.34
N LEU A 89 -1.28 -3.71 -18.50
CA LEU A 89 -0.96 -2.79 -19.60
C LEU A 89 -2.22 -2.09 -20.13
N TYR A 90 -3.30 -2.84 -20.34
CA TYR A 90 -4.58 -2.28 -20.79
C TYR A 90 -5.08 -1.17 -19.84
N TYR A 91 -5.10 -1.43 -18.54
CA TYR A 91 -5.57 -0.43 -17.57
C TYR A 91 -4.59 0.74 -17.40
N ALA A 92 -3.29 0.50 -17.49
CA ALA A 92 -2.29 1.57 -17.45
C ALA A 92 -2.38 2.48 -18.69
N GLN A 93 -2.64 1.94 -19.88
CA GLN A 93 -2.89 2.69 -21.09
C GLN A 93 -4.20 3.48 -21.02
N ALA A 94 -5.27 2.88 -20.53
CA ALA A 94 -6.55 3.58 -20.32
C ALA A 94 -6.39 4.76 -19.33
N ALA A 95 -5.57 4.59 -18.28
CA ALA A 95 -5.23 5.69 -17.37
C ALA A 95 -4.42 6.78 -18.07
N TYR A 96 -3.49 6.40 -18.96
CA TYR A 96 -2.68 7.34 -19.74
C TYR A 96 -3.53 8.18 -20.68
N GLU A 97 -4.41 7.54 -21.47
CA GLU A 97 -5.31 8.22 -22.40
C GLU A 97 -6.25 9.19 -21.66
N ALA A 98 -6.82 8.74 -20.53
CA ALA A 98 -7.67 9.60 -19.72
C ALA A 98 -6.89 10.77 -19.08
N ALA A 99 -5.60 10.58 -18.72
CA ALA A 99 -4.77 11.66 -18.21
C ALA A 99 -4.39 12.70 -19.28
N LEU A 100 -4.26 12.28 -20.53
CA LEU A 100 -4.01 13.22 -21.65
C LEU A 100 -5.23 14.11 -21.94
N ALA A 101 -6.43 13.65 -21.63
CA ALA A 101 -7.65 14.46 -21.74
C ALA A 101 -7.81 15.46 -20.59
N ASP A 102 -7.02 15.36 -19.52
CA ASP A 102 -7.03 16.28 -18.38
C ASP A 102 -6.12 17.49 -18.67
N SER A 103 -6.61 18.69 -18.39
CA SER A 103 -5.85 19.94 -18.56
C SER A 103 -4.60 20.03 -17.68
N VAL A 104 -4.53 19.28 -16.58
CA VAL A 104 -3.39 19.24 -15.65
C VAL A 104 -3.11 17.80 -15.22
N PRO A 105 -2.37 17.03 -16.01
CA PRO A 105 -2.18 15.59 -15.81
C PRO A 105 -1.19 15.28 -14.66
N ARG A 106 -1.60 15.59 -13.44
CA ARG A 106 -0.80 15.35 -12.21
C ARG A 106 -0.48 13.88 -11.97
N GLN A 107 -1.22 12.97 -12.61
CA GLN A 107 -1.08 11.52 -12.44
C GLN A 107 -0.02 10.91 -13.36
N LEU A 108 0.44 11.62 -14.41
CA LEU A 108 1.41 11.09 -15.36
C LEU A 108 2.65 10.45 -14.73
N PRO A 109 3.27 11.01 -13.67
CA PRO A 109 4.39 10.35 -13.02
C PRO A 109 4.08 8.96 -12.48
N PHE A 110 2.86 8.73 -11.97
CA PHE A 110 2.41 7.42 -11.49
C PHE A 110 2.12 6.47 -12.64
N ILE A 111 1.44 6.95 -13.68
CA ILE A 111 1.12 6.18 -14.88
C ILE A 111 2.41 5.71 -15.55
N TYR A 112 3.39 6.59 -15.71
CA TYR A 112 4.69 6.24 -16.28
C TYR A 112 5.46 5.24 -15.40
N THR A 113 5.37 5.35 -14.07
CA THR A 113 5.96 4.34 -13.17
C THR A 113 5.31 2.98 -13.40
N ASN A 114 3.98 2.90 -13.50
CA ASN A 114 3.27 1.64 -13.74
C ASN A 114 3.65 1.04 -15.10
N LEU A 115 3.63 1.84 -16.16
CA LEU A 115 4.03 1.39 -17.50
C LEU A 115 5.48 0.90 -17.50
N GLY A 116 6.40 1.63 -16.86
CA GLY A 116 7.79 1.22 -16.71
C GLY A 116 7.94 -0.14 -15.99
N SER A 117 7.20 -0.35 -14.90
CA SER A 117 7.20 -1.62 -14.16
C SER A 117 6.66 -2.78 -15.01
N ILE A 118 5.55 -2.55 -15.73
CA ILE A 118 4.94 -3.56 -16.60
C ILE A 118 5.89 -3.95 -17.72
N TYR A 119 6.48 -2.98 -18.45
CA TYR A 119 7.44 -3.28 -19.51
C TYR A 119 8.71 -3.94 -19.01
N SER A 120 9.18 -3.59 -17.79
CA SER A 120 10.31 -4.29 -17.16
C SER A 120 10.02 -5.77 -16.94
N GLN A 121 8.80 -6.11 -16.51
CA GLN A 121 8.39 -7.48 -16.25
C GLN A 121 8.09 -8.26 -17.55
N GLN A 122 7.64 -7.56 -18.61
CA GLN A 122 7.48 -8.14 -19.95
C GLN A 122 8.83 -8.42 -20.65
N GLY A 123 9.96 -8.03 -20.05
CA GLY A 123 11.28 -8.23 -20.67
C GLY A 123 11.64 -7.17 -21.70
N GLU A 124 11.03 -5.99 -21.64
CA GLU A 124 11.29 -4.83 -22.50
C GLU A 124 12.02 -3.70 -21.74
N PRO A 125 13.28 -3.90 -21.29
CA PRO A 125 13.97 -2.99 -20.39
C PRO A 125 14.23 -1.61 -20.99
N ALA A 126 14.37 -1.50 -22.31
CA ALA A 126 14.57 -0.22 -22.98
C ALA A 126 13.31 0.66 -22.91
N LYS A 127 12.12 0.08 -23.16
CA LYS A 127 10.83 0.79 -23.00
C LYS A 127 10.58 1.15 -21.55
N ALA A 128 10.86 0.20 -20.63
CA ALA A 128 10.75 0.44 -19.20
C ALA A 128 11.58 1.65 -18.76
N LEU A 129 12.83 1.74 -19.23
CA LEU A 129 13.74 2.84 -18.94
C LEU A 129 13.22 4.19 -19.45
N ASP A 130 12.64 4.23 -20.64
CA ASP A 130 12.02 5.45 -21.19
C ASP A 130 10.89 5.95 -20.29
N TYR A 131 9.97 5.07 -19.89
CA TYR A 131 8.87 5.44 -19.00
C TYR A 131 9.34 5.85 -17.60
N ILE A 132 10.34 5.17 -17.04
CA ILE A 132 10.95 5.57 -15.75
C ILE A 132 11.60 6.95 -15.86
N ASN A 133 12.29 7.26 -16.95
CA ASN A 133 12.86 8.60 -17.18
C ASN A 133 11.77 9.68 -17.29
N LYS A 134 10.68 9.41 -18.02
CA LYS A 134 9.51 10.31 -18.10
C LYS A 134 8.89 10.54 -16.71
N SER A 135 8.78 9.48 -15.90
CA SER A 135 8.28 9.61 -14.55
C SER A 135 9.15 10.52 -13.68
N ILE A 136 10.47 10.34 -13.74
CA ILE A 136 11.43 11.16 -12.96
C ILE A 136 11.38 12.62 -13.41
N ALA A 137 11.36 12.88 -14.71
CA ALA A 137 11.36 14.24 -15.28
C ALA A 137 10.16 15.09 -14.82
N LEU A 138 9.01 14.46 -14.57
CA LEU A 138 7.79 15.14 -14.11
C LEU A 138 7.69 15.26 -12.58
N ARG A 139 8.62 14.67 -11.83
CA ARG A 139 8.58 14.74 -10.35
C ARG A 139 9.31 15.98 -9.84
N PRO A 140 8.76 16.64 -8.82
CA PRO A 140 9.48 17.72 -8.16
C PRO A 140 10.75 17.18 -7.48
N ALA A 141 11.84 17.94 -7.52
CA ALA A 141 13.13 17.54 -6.92
C ALA A 141 13.06 17.17 -5.44
N LYS A 142 12.09 17.73 -4.70
CA LYS A 142 11.83 17.40 -3.29
C LYS A 142 11.24 16.00 -3.05
N ASP A 143 10.74 15.32 -4.10
CA ASP A 143 10.19 13.96 -3.99
C ASP A 143 11.32 12.91 -4.01
N THR A 144 12.34 13.12 -3.19
CA THR A 144 13.59 12.34 -3.15
C THR A 144 13.35 10.86 -2.91
N VAL A 145 12.42 10.50 -2.02
CA VAL A 145 12.14 9.09 -1.68
C VAL A 145 11.65 8.31 -2.90
N ARG A 146 10.73 8.90 -3.68
CA ARG A 146 10.22 8.25 -4.90
C ARG A 146 11.25 8.26 -6.02
N ILE A 147 12.02 9.34 -6.16
CA ILE A 147 13.10 9.41 -7.15
C ILE A 147 14.16 8.33 -6.85
N LEU A 148 14.56 8.14 -5.60
CA LEU A 148 15.52 7.09 -5.21
C LEU A 148 14.96 5.68 -5.48
N SER A 149 13.66 5.45 -5.27
CA SER A 149 13.00 4.19 -5.65
C SER A 149 13.07 3.95 -7.16
N LEU A 150 12.86 4.99 -7.98
CA LEU A 150 12.99 4.90 -9.44
C LEU A 150 14.44 4.71 -9.90
N TYR A 151 15.42 5.22 -9.16
CA TYR A 151 16.83 4.90 -9.39
C TYR A 151 17.13 3.42 -9.12
N GLY A 152 16.46 2.79 -8.13
CA GLY A 152 16.50 1.34 -7.94
C GLY A 152 16.00 0.56 -9.17
N ALA A 153 14.89 1.01 -9.75
CA ALA A 153 14.39 0.44 -11.00
C ALA A 153 15.39 0.64 -12.16
N LYS A 154 16.03 1.81 -12.28
CA LYS A 154 17.06 2.06 -13.30
C LYS A 154 18.28 1.19 -13.11
N LEU A 155 18.74 0.96 -11.89
CA LEU A 155 19.81 0.03 -11.57
C LEU A 155 19.51 -1.37 -12.15
N GLU A 156 18.33 -1.89 -11.87
CA GLU A 156 17.90 -3.19 -12.38
C GLU A 156 17.84 -3.23 -13.91
N LEU A 157 17.22 -2.21 -14.51
CA LEU A 157 17.05 -2.10 -15.98
C LEU A 157 18.40 -2.01 -16.69
N PHE A 158 19.34 -1.21 -16.20
CA PHE A 158 20.69 -1.14 -16.78
C PHE A 158 21.45 -2.46 -16.64
N GLY A 159 21.26 -3.18 -15.52
CA GLY A 159 21.79 -4.53 -15.35
C GLY A 159 21.23 -5.53 -16.36
N LYS A 160 19.91 -5.45 -16.66
CA LYS A 160 19.27 -6.26 -17.71
C LYS A 160 19.80 -5.93 -19.11
N LEU A 161 20.08 -4.66 -19.39
CA LEU A 161 20.64 -4.17 -20.66
C LEU A 161 22.15 -4.43 -20.80
N GLY A 162 22.84 -4.92 -19.77
CA GLY A 162 24.29 -5.11 -19.77
C GLY A 162 25.11 -3.81 -19.66
N GLN A 163 24.45 -2.69 -19.32
CA GLN A 163 25.10 -1.38 -19.12
C GLN A 163 25.56 -1.23 -17.68
N TYR A 164 26.60 -1.97 -17.31
CA TYR A 164 27.00 -2.16 -15.93
C TYR A 164 27.54 -0.91 -15.24
N ASP A 165 28.22 -0.01 -15.98
CA ASP A 165 28.68 1.27 -15.42
C ASP A 165 27.51 2.18 -15.03
N SER A 166 26.50 2.22 -15.87
CA SER A 166 25.26 2.94 -15.57
C SER A 166 24.53 2.31 -14.37
N ALA A 167 24.47 0.99 -14.30
CA ALA A 167 23.89 0.28 -13.17
C ALA A 167 24.62 0.63 -11.85
N TYR A 168 25.96 0.61 -11.86
CA TYR A 168 26.77 0.98 -10.71
C TYR A 168 26.57 2.44 -10.29
N HIS A 169 26.47 3.37 -11.24
CA HIS A 169 26.16 4.76 -10.95
C HIS A 169 24.85 4.92 -10.17
N TYR A 170 23.77 4.21 -10.60
CA TYR A 170 22.50 4.26 -9.89
C TYR A 170 22.53 3.49 -8.57
N PHE A 171 23.29 2.41 -8.46
CA PHE A 171 23.55 1.75 -7.20
C PHE A 171 24.07 2.72 -6.13
N GLN A 172 25.11 3.51 -6.46
CA GLN A 172 25.67 4.49 -5.54
C GLN A 172 24.64 5.53 -5.06
N LYS A 173 23.67 5.89 -5.92
CA LYS A 173 22.59 6.80 -5.52
C LYS A 173 21.60 6.14 -4.59
N VAL A 174 21.24 4.87 -4.83
CA VAL A 174 20.22 4.16 -4.05
C VAL A 174 20.70 3.79 -2.64
N ILE A 175 21.98 3.49 -2.47
CA ILE A 175 22.52 3.13 -1.13
C ILE A 175 22.48 4.30 -0.12
N SER A 176 22.28 5.55 -0.58
CA SER A 176 22.01 6.71 0.29
C SER A 176 20.53 6.85 0.66
N SER A 177 19.66 5.94 0.23
CA SER A 177 18.23 5.99 0.53
C SER A 177 17.95 5.78 2.02
N PRO A 178 17.03 6.56 2.62
CA PRO A 178 16.57 6.29 3.98
C PRO A 178 15.69 5.04 4.09
N ASN A 179 15.32 4.42 2.98
CA ASN A 179 14.52 3.20 2.95
C ASN A 179 15.42 1.95 2.92
N PRO A 180 15.51 1.18 4.03
CA PRO A 180 16.38 0.01 4.11
C PRO A 180 16.04 -1.08 3.07
N SER A 181 14.76 -1.25 2.73
CA SER A 181 14.35 -2.23 1.71
C SER A 181 14.90 -1.87 0.34
N SER A 182 14.83 -0.59 -0.07
CA SER A 182 15.39 -0.14 -1.35
C SER A 182 16.91 -0.35 -1.40
N VAL A 183 17.59 -0.15 -0.26
CA VAL A 183 19.04 -0.38 -0.14
C VAL A 183 19.37 -1.87 -0.25
N ALA A 184 18.61 -2.74 0.44
CA ALA A 184 18.77 -4.18 0.34
C ALA A 184 18.58 -4.68 -1.11
N ASP A 185 17.52 -4.23 -1.77
CA ASP A 185 17.25 -4.57 -3.18
C ASP A 185 18.37 -4.12 -4.10
N ALA A 186 18.96 -2.94 -3.85
CA ALA A 186 20.11 -2.44 -4.62
C ALA A 186 21.33 -3.35 -4.49
N TYR A 187 21.67 -3.82 -3.28
CA TYR A 187 22.75 -4.77 -3.06
C TYR A 187 22.49 -6.11 -3.75
N ASN A 188 21.26 -6.64 -3.66
CA ASN A 188 20.87 -7.86 -4.35
C ASN A 188 21.02 -7.74 -5.88
N ASN A 189 20.57 -6.62 -6.45
CA ASN A 189 20.69 -6.37 -7.88
C ASN A 189 22.15 -6.25 -8.31
N MET A 190 23.02 -5.57 -7.54
CA MET A 190 24.45 -5.53 -7.83
C MET A 190 25.12 -6.89 -7.73
N ALA A 191 24.75 -7.73 -6.74
CA ALA A 191 25.25 -9.10 -6.64
C ALA A 191 24.92 -9.92 -7.90
N LYS A 192 23.66 -9.81 -8.39
CA LYS A 192 23.23 -10.46 -9.64
C LYS A 192 24.01 -9.96 -10.86
N ILE A 193 24.28 -8.66 -10.93
CA ILE A 193 25.06 -8.04 -12.00
C ILE A 193 26.49 -8.56 -11.98
N TYR A 194 27.18 -8.55 -10.84
CA TYR A 194 28.54 -9.07 -10.72
C TYR A 194 28.61 -10.56 -11.03
N HIS A 195 27.62 -11.35 -10.57
CA HIS A 195 27.54 -12.77 -10.93
C HIS A 195 27.41 -12.96 -12.46
N LYS A 196 26.55 -12.19 -13.13
CA LYS A 196 26.38 -12.21 -14.58
C LYS A 196 27.67 -11.81 -15.34
N MET A 197 28.49 -10.95 -14.71
CA MET A 197 29.82 -10.58 -15.25
C MET A 197 30.91 -11.62 -15.00
N GLY A 198 30.62 -12.73 -14.32
CA GLY A 198 31.62 -13.71 -13.88
C GLY A 198 32.49 -13.22 -12.73
N ARG A 199 32.17 -12.12 -12.06
CA ARG A 199 32.92 -11.50 -10.97
C ARG A 199 32.42 -11.96 -9.62
N ALA A 200 32.59 -13.25 -9.32
CA ALA A 200 32.05 -13.84 -8.10
C ALA A 200 32.63 -13.22 -6.81
N SER A 201 33.92 -12.83 -6.82
CA SER A 201 34.56 -12.12 -5.71
C SER A 201 33.89 -10.81 -5.33
N ASP A 202 33.34 -10.10 -6.31
CA ASP A 202 32.65 -8.82 -6.09
C ASP A 202 31.15 -9.03 -5.77
N ALA A 203 30.57 -10.13 -6.25
CA ALA A 203 29.19 -10.49 -5.95
C ALA A 203 29.00 -10.87 -4.48
N TYR A 204 29.97 -11.56 -3.89
CA TYR A 204 29.88 -12.08 -2.52
C TYR A 204 29.63 -10.98 -1.46
N PRO A 205 30.44 -9.90 -1.36
CA PRO A 205 30.20 -8.83 -0.39
C PRO A 205 28.86 -8.11 -0.59
N MET A 206 28.37 -8.02 -1.84
CA MET A 206 27.04 -7.46 -2.11
C MET A 206 25.95 -8.36 -1.54
N LEU A 207 26.06 -9.65 -1.76
CA LEU A 207 25.08 -10.62 -1.24
C LEU A 207 25.10 -10.69 0.29
N GLN A 208 26.29 -10.63 0.90
CA GLN A 208 26.42 -10.58 2.36
C GLN A 208 25.69 -9.35 2.93
N ARG A 209 25.90 -8.18 2.33
CA ARG A 209 25.24 -6.95 2.78
C ARG A 209 23.73 -6.98 2.58
N PHE A 210 23.25 -7.58 1.49
CA PHE A 210 21.83 -7.86 1.28
C PHE A 210 21.23 -8.71 2.41
N ILE A 211 21.91 -9.80 2.79
CA ILE A 211 21.47 -10.72 3.85
C ILE A 211 21.39 -9.99 5.18
N GLU A 212 22.43 -9.25 5.58
CA GLU A 212 22.47 -8.45 6.82
C GLU A 212 21.30 -7.46 6.91
N LEU A 213 21.04 -6.73 5.83
CA LEU A 213 19.94 -5.77 5.77
C LEU A 213 18.57 -6.46 5.81
N SER A 214 18.42 -7.57 5.09
CA SER A 214 17.18 -8.35 5.06
C SER A 214 16.86 -8.94 6.43
N ASP A 215 17.86 -9.45 7.16
CA ASP A 215 17.68 -9.94 8.53
C ASP A 215 17.32 -8.83 9.51
N THR A 216 17.91 -7.64 9.34
CA THR A 216 17.56 -6.47 10.14
C THR A 216 16.12 -6.05 9.88
N ILE A 217 15.70 -5.96 8.61
CA ILE A 217 14.33 -5.63 8.21
C ILE A 217 13.34 -6.66 8.78
N ARG A 218 13.69 -7.96 8.71
CA ARG A 218 12.86 -9.06 9.24
C ARG A 218 12.71 -8.96 10.75
N LYS A 219 13.80 -8.71 11.49
CA LYS A 219 13.76 -8.52 12.95
C LYS A 219 12.86 -7.34 13.34
N TYR A 220 12.98 -6.21 12.65
CA TYR A 220 12.10 -5.07 12.87
C TYR A 220 10.63 -5.42 12.63
N ARG A 221 10.33 -6.14 11.56
CA ARG A 221 8.96 -6.58 11.25
C ARG A 221 8.40 -7.48 12.35
N HIS A 222 9.13 -8.49 12.80
CA HIS A 222 8.69 -9.39 13.88
C HIS A 222 8.52 -8.66 15.21
N THR A 223 9.39 -7.69 15.53
CA THR A 223 9.25 -6.89 16.74
C THR A 223 7.98 -6.02 16.68
N GLU A 224 7.72 -5.37 15.55
CA GLU A 224 6.48 -4.59 15.34
C GLU A 224 5.23 -5.49 15.43
N GLU A 225 5.28 -6.71 14.89
CA GLU A 225 4.20 -7.69 14.97
C GLU A 225 3.93 -8.12 16.42
N ALA A 226 4.97 -8.39 17.20
CA ALA A 226 4.86 -8.78 18.61
C ALA A 226 4.28 -7.64 19.46
N ILE A 227 4.74 -6.40 19.27
CA ILE A 227 4.20 -5.21 19.94
C ILE A 227 2.72 -5.01 19.57
N ALA A 228 2.40 -5.14 18.29
CA ALA A 228 1.03 -5.00 17.79
C ALA A 228 0.10 -6.07 18.39
N LEU A 229 0.57 -7.31 18.53
CA LEU A 229 -0.19 -8.38 19.16
C LEU A 229 -0.41 -8.12 20.65
N GLN A 230 0.58 -7.59 21.35
CA GLN A 230 0.49 -7.22 22.76
C GLN A 230 -0.51 -6.07 22.98
N GLU A 231 -0.49 -5.05 22.13
CA GLU A 231 -1.45 -3.95 22.16
C GLU A 231 -2.89 -4.44 21.88
N LEU A 232 -3.06 -5.38 20.93
CA LEU A 232 -4.35 -6.00 20.65
C LEU A 232 -4.90 -6.72 21.89
N TYR A 233 -4.08 -7.56 22.51
CA TYR A 233 -4.46 -8.30 23.71
C TYR A 233 -4.88 -7.36 24.85
N LYS A 234 -4.12 -6.29 25.07
CA LYS A 234 -4.45 -5.26 26.06
C LYS A 234 -5.77 -4.55 25.73
N HIS A 235 -6.02 -4.24 24.47
CA HIS A 235 -7.27 -3.61 24.04
C HIS A 235 -8.47 -4.56 24.21
N GLU A 236 -8.31 -5.85 23.90
CA GLU A 236 -9.35 -6.85 24.14
C GLU A 236 -9.67 -6.99 25.64
N GLN A 237 -8.65 -7.04 26.50
CA GLN A 237 -8.85 -7.06 27.95
C GLN A 237 -9.64 -5.84 28.44
N LEU A 238 -9.25 -4.63 28.01
CA LEU A 238 -9.96 -3.39 28.36
C LEU A 238 -11.40 -3.38 27.84
N SER A 239 -11.67 -3.95 26.68
CA SER A 239 -13.03 -4.03 26.12
C SER A 239 -13.92 -4.99 26.92
N VAL A 240 -13.39 -6.12 27.34
CA VAL A 240 -14.09 -7.09 28.21
C VAL A 240 -14.37 -6.47 29.57
N GLU A 241 -13.40 -5.78 30.17
CA GLU A 241 -13.56 -5.09 31.44
C GLU A 241 -14.62 -3.98 31.34
N ASN A 242 -14.58 -3.16 30.28
CA ASN A 242 -15.60 -2.14 30.03
C ASN A 242 -17.01 -2.73 29.85
N LEU A 243 -17.12 -3.88 29.16
CA LEU A 243 -18.39 -4.58 29.03
C LEU A 243 -18.90 -5.08 30.37
N TYR A 244 -18.02 -5.65 31.20
CA TYR A 244 -18.35 -6.08 32.57
C TYR A 244 -18.88 -4.93 33.44
N TRP A 245 -18.20 -3.78 33.42
CA TRP A 245 -18.64 -2.63 34.20
C TRP A 245 -19.95 -2.01 33.67
N ARG A 246 -20.17 -2.01 32.36
CA ARG A 246 -21.45 -1.56 31.77
C ARG A 246 -22.62 -2.48 32.15
N THR A 247 -22.43 -3.79 32.12
CA THR A 247 -23.47 -4.73 32.55
C THR A 247 -23.77 -4.59 34.02
N ARG A 248 -22.76 -4.44 34.86
CA ARG A 248 -22.94 -4.19 36.31
C ARG A 248 -23.66 -2.87 36.59
N ALA A 249 -23.35 -1.82 35.87
CA ALA A 249 -24.03 -0.53 35.98
C ALA A 249 -25.51 -0.64 35.59
N ALA A 250 -25.80 -1.31 34.47
CA ALA A 250 -27.17 -1.56 34.03
C ALA A 250 -27.99 -2.41 35.04
N GLU A 251 -27.37 -3.43 35.62
CA GLU A 251 -28.00 -4.22 36.69
C GLU A 251 -28.34 -3.39 37.93
N ARG A 252 -27.40 -2.55 38.40
CA ARG A 252 -27.65 -1.63 39.52
C ARG A 252 -28.79 -0.66 39.20
N GLN A 253 -28.82 -0.08 38.02
CA GLN A 253 -29.86 0.86 37.59
C GLN A 253 -31.23 0.16 37.55
N ARG A 254 -31.30 -1.07 37.04
CA ARG A 254 -32.51 -1.90 37.02
C ARG A 254 -33.00 -2.19 38.43
N ASN A 255 -32.10 -2.57 39.34
CA ASN A 255 -32.45 -2.86 40.72
C ASN A 255 -32.97 -1.62 41.48
N VAL A 256 -32.36 -0.46 41.29
CA VAL A 256 -32.86 0.83 41.80
C VAL A 256 -34.26 1.12 41.27
N TYR A 257 -34.48 0.97 39.95
CA TYR A 257 -35.79 1.17 39.33
C TYR A 257 -36.86 0.25 39.95
N TRP A 258 -36.55 -1.05 40.13
CA TRP A 258 -37.47 -2.00 40.79
C TRP A 258 -37.77 -1.61 42.21
N MET A 259 -36.77 -1.22 43.05
CA MET A 259 -36.99 -0.75 44.41
C MET A 259 -37.86 0.48 44.50
N THR A 260 -37.61 1.47 43.61
CA THR A 260 -38.45 2.70 43.57
C THR A 260 -39.87 2.39 43.15
N THR A 261 -40.09 1.48 42.21
CA THR A 261 -41.42 1.05 41.77
C THR A 261 -42.17 0.32 42.86
N ILE A 262 -41.52 -0.58 43.60
CA ILE A 262 -42.12 -1.29 44.74
C ILE A 262 -42.50 -0.30 45.85
N LEU A 263 -41.59 0.61 46.21
CA LEU A 263 -41.86 1.64 47.22
C LEU A 263 -43.05 2.57 46.86
N SER A 264 -43.15 2.93 45.58
CA SER A 264 -44.29 3.73 45.11
C SER A 264 -45.62 2.97 45.19
N LEU A 265 -45.61 1.66 44.90
CA LEU A 265 -46.79 0.83 44.99
C LEU A 265 -47.27 0.64 46.44
N ILE A 266 -46.34 0.52 47.41
CA ILE A 266 -46.65 0.42 48.84
C ILE A 266 -47.30 1.75 49.34
N HIS A 267 -46.77 2.88 48.91
CA HIS A 267 -47.30 4.22 49.30
C HIS A 267 -48.67 4.55 48.71
N ILE A 268 -49.11 3.87 47.67
CA ILE A 268 -50.44 4.03 47.06
C ILE A 268 -51.48 3.12 47.77
N SER A 269 -51.04 2.12 48.56
CA SER A 269 -51.89 1.15 49.26
C SER A 269 -52.19 1.52 50.71
N GLU A 270 -51.58 2.59 51.25
CA GLU A 270 -51.96 3.25 52.52
C GLU A 270 -52.91 4.47 52.21
#